data_9dc0caeee8be81a523a66ea06a85a2dc
#
_entry.id   9dc0caeee8be81a523a66ea06a85a2dc
#
_cell.length_a   1.000
_cell.length_b   1.000
_cell.length_c   1.000
_cell.angle_alpha   90.00
_cell.angle_beta   90.00
_cell.angle_gamma   90.00
#
_symmetry.space_group_name_H-M   'P 1'
#
loop_
_entity.id
_entity.type
_entity.pdbx_description
1 polymer ?
#
loop_
_entity_poly.entity_id
_entity_poly.type
_entity_poly.pdbx_seq_one_letter_code
_entity_poly.pdbx_strand_id
1 'polypeptide(L)'
;GTQKVKFRLSGVTGWADAADVTIYPIEQVPNVSSFTVKNNTLQHQLKSSLATAAYDNILQLGNAPQQLKEGVTYYSYDTHYFYDDYAMMIEDYRNSSFSHAVNANAPYYNYYQYLNHRSTSAYSQKDVDRYLKDTLALRHTITGFYDKDNYIHDVLTQSLLLQAEAAFFQYQNQFGANALMMLSLAENESALGRSYLAYTRNNLFGHAAYDSAVEENASRYA
;
A
#
# COMPACT_ATOMS: atom_id res chain seq x y z
N GLY A 1 6.58 -42.60 -0.08
CA GLY A 1 7.13 -41.29 -0.43
C GLY A 1 6.04 -40.25 -0.38
N THR A 2 6.33 -39.09 0.15
CA THR A 2 5.40 -37.96 0.18
C THR A 2 5.10 -37.49 -1.26
N GLN A 3 3.83 -37.34 -1.61
CA GLN A 3 3.43 -36.75 -2.88
C GLN A 3 3.85 -35.27 -2.89
N LYS A 4 4.50 -34.84 -3.96
CA LYS A 4 4.92 -33.46 -4.15
C LYS A 4 4.07 -32.78 -5.23
N VAL A 5 3.70 -31.54 -4.99
CA VAL A 5 3.05 -30.67 -5.96
C VAL A 5 4.09 -29.72 -6.53
N LYS A 6 4.19 -29.66 -7.85
CA LYS A 6 5.01 -28.68 -8.55
C LYS A 6 4.21 -27.39 -8.73
N PHE A 7 4.79 -26.27 -8.36
CA PHE A 7 4.17 -24.95 -8.57
C PHE A 7 5.16 -23.98 -9.24
N ARG A 8 4.63 -22.90 -9.78
CA ARG A 8 5.40 -21.77 -10.31
C ARG A 8 4.92 -20.49 -9.64
N LEU A 9 5.85 -19.71 -9.09
CA LEU A 9 5.60 -18.42 -8.46
C LEU A 9 6.65 -17.42 -8.95
N SER A 10 6.20 -16.29 -9.49
CA SER A 10 7.10 -15.24 -10.03
C SER A 10 8.18 -15.78 -10.97
N GLY A 11 7.81 -16.71 -11.85
CA GLY A 11 8.72 -17.35 -12.80
C GLY A 11 9.60 -18.48 -12.24
N VAL A 12 9.64 -18.64 -10.91
CA VAL A 12 10.44 -19.68 -10.23
C VAL A 12 9.60 -20.93 -10.02
N THR A 13 10.17 -22.09 -10.37
CA THR A 13 9.56 -23.40 -10.08
C THR A 13 9.94 -23.90 -8.71
N GLY A 14 8.94 -24.29 -7.93
CA GLY A 14 9.09 -24.87 -6.59
C GLY A 14 8.33 -26.18 -6.44
N TRP A 15 8.49 -26.83 -5.28
CA TRP A 15 7.81 -28.04 -4.89
C TRP A 15 7.33 -27.91 -3.46
N ALA A 16 6.08 -28.30 -3.20
CA ALA A 16 5.49 -28.37 -1.86
C ALA A 16 5.01 -29.81 -1.58
N ASP A 17 4.87 -30.17 -0.32
CA ASP A 17 4.18 -31.41 0.03
C ASP A 17 2.68 -31.29 -0.27
N ALA A 18 2.11 -32.32 -0.88
CA ALA A 18 0.68 -32.28 -1.25
C ALA A 18 -0.25 -32.13 -0.03
N ALA A 19 0.23 -32.52 1.16
CA ALA A 19 -0.51 -32.37 2.40
C ALA A 19 -0.58 -30.90 2.89
N ASP A 20 0.35 -30.06 2.43
CA ASP A 20 0.47 -28.67 2.89
C ASP A 20 -0.22 -27.69 1.94
N VAL A 21 -0.84 -28.16 0.84
CA VAL A 21 -1.45 -27.31 -0.18
C VAL A 21 -2.86 -27.78 -0.53
N THR A 22 -3.72 -26.82 -0.82
CA THR A 22 -5.05 -27.10 -1.44
C THR A 22 -5.00 -26.71 -2.91
N ILE A 23 -5.41 -27.63 -3.78
CA ILE A 23 -5.42 -27.43 -5.23
C ILE A 23 -6.87 -27.21 -5.67
N TYR A 24 -7.10 -26.10 -6.35
CA TYR A 24 -8.36 -25.80 -7.02
C TYR A 24 -8.18 -25.88 -8.55
N PRO A 25 -9.04 -26.60 -9.27
CA PRO A 25 -9.15 -26.42 -10.72
C PRO A 25 -9.44 -24.96 -11.05
N ILE A 26 -8.89 -24.46 -12.15
CA ILE A 26 -9.00 -23.04 -12.49
C ILE A 26 -10.45 -22.58 -12.63
N GLU A 27 -11.32 -23.45 -13.11
CA GLU A 27 -12.75 -23.20 -13.29
C GLU A 27 -13.53 -23.16 -11.96
N GLN A 28 -12.89 -23.59 -10.88
CA GLN A 28 -13.49 -23.70 -9.54
C GLN A 28 -12.83 -22.79 -8.52
N VAL A 29 -11.94 -21.89 -8.96
CA VAL A 29 -11.31 -20.95 -8.04
C VAL A 29 -12.37 -20.00 -7.49
N PRO A 30 -12.71 -20.09 -6.16
CA PRO A 30 -13.91 -19.43 -5.67
C PRO A 30 -13.71 -17.94 -5.42
N ASN A 31 -12.60 -17.56 -4.83
CA ASN A 31 -12.36 -16.21 -4.39
C ASN A 31 -10.88 -15.84 -4.54
N VAL A 32 -10.58 -14.91 -5.41
CA VAL A 32 -9.21 -14.39 -5.60
C VAL A 32 -9.19 -12.89 -5.41
N SER A 33 -8.01 -12.36 -5.10
CA SER A 33 -7.80 -10.92 -5.14
C SER A 33 -8.09 -10.39 -6.54
N SER A 34 -8.70 -9.21 -6.60
CA SER A 34 -9.14 -8.62 -7.86
C SER A 34 -8.97 -7.11 -7.85
N PHE A 35 -9.19 -6.50 -8.99
CA PHE A 35 -9.15 -5.06 -9.16
C PHE A 35 -10.49 -4.56 -9.68
N THR A 36 -10.85 -3.35 -9.31
CA THR A 36 -12.02 -2.66 -9.84
C THR A 36 -11.74 -1.17 -9.99
N VAL A 37 -12.55 -0.50 -10.80
CA VAL A 37 -12.50 0.96 -10.93
C VAL A 37 -13.69 1.55 -10.21
N LYS A 38 -13.46 2.54 -9.37
CA LYS A 38 -14.49 3.33 -8.70
C LYS A 38 -14.10 4.79 -8.68
N ASN A 39 -14.95 5.65 -9.23
CA ASN A 39 -14.70 7.10 -9.32
C ASN A 39 -13.30 7.39 -9.93
N ASN A 40 -12.99 6.78 -11.06
CA ASN A 40 -11.70 6.88 -11.75
C ASN A 40 -10.49 6.42 -10.93
N THR A 41 -10.69 5.77 -9.78
CA THR A 41 -9.62 5.23 -8.94
C THR A 41 -9.53 3.72 -9.10
N LEU A 42 -8.33 3.22 -9.37
CA LEU A 42 -8.05 1.79 -9.36
C LEU A 42 -7.99 1.30 -7.92
N GLN A 43 -8.78 0.30 -7.59
CA GLN A 43 -8.83 -0.34 -6.29
C GLN A 43 -8.35 -1.78 -6.40
N HIS A 44 -7.49 -2.20 -5.48
CA HIS A 44 -7.10 -3.59 -5.30
C HIS A 44 -7.91 -4.19 -4.14
N GLN A 45 -8.73 -5.15 -4.44
CA GLN A 45 -9.58 -5.89 -3.51
C GLN A 45 -8.83 -7.13 -3.06
N LEU A 46 -8.21 -7.06 -1.89
CA LEU A 46 -7.35 -8.11 -1.35
C LEU A 46 -8.15 -9.23 -0.72
N LYS A 47 -7.73 -10.47 -0.98
CA LYS A 47 -8.21 -11.69 -0.31
C LYS A 47 -7.04 -12.55 0.13
N SER A 48 -6.98 -12.85 1.41
CA SER A 48 -5.98 -13.77 1.99
C SER A 48 -6.44 -15.22 1.96
N SER A 49 -7.74 -15.46 1.74
CA SER A 49 -8.33 -16.80 1.75
C SER A 49 -9.29 -17.00 0.57
N LEU A 50 -9.15 -18.12 -0.11
CA LEU A 50 -10.11 -18.55 -1.14
C LEU A 50 -11.44 -19.02 -0.55
N ALA A 51 -11.53 -19.27 0.75
CA ALA A 51 -12.72 -19.81 1.41
C ALA A 51 -13.79 -18.75 1.72
N THR A 52 -13.47 -17.46 1.69
CA THR A 52 -14.38 -16.38 2.06
C THR A 52 -14.72 -15.48 0.87
N ALA A 53 -15.98 -15.05 0.78
CA ALA A 53 -16.39 -14.08 -0.23
C ALA A 53 -16.01 -12.63 0.14
N ALA A 54 -15.80 -12.33 1.42
CA ALA A 54 -15.42 -11.01 1.88
C ALA A 54 -14.00 -10.63 1.45
N TYR A 55 -13.75 -9.36 1.21
CA TYR A 55 -12.41 -8.81 1.03
C TYR A 55 -11.79 -8.50 2.39
N ASP A 56 -10.51 -8.81 2.55
CA ASP A 56 -9.77 -8.48 3.77
C ASP A 56 -9.44 -7.00 3.83
N ASN A 57 -9.16 -6.41 2.67
CA ASN A 57 -8.86 -4.99 2.53
C ASN A 57 -9.12 -4.50 1.10
N ILE A 58 -9.33 -3.20 0.94
CA ILE A 58 -9.45 -2.53 -0.35
C ILE A 58 -8.44 -1.39 -0.37
N LEU A 59 -7.40 -1.54 -1.18
CA LEU A 59 -6.35 -0.53 -1.34
C LEU A 59 -6.66 0.37 -2.54
N GLN A 60 -6.54 1.66 -2.37
CA GLN A 60 -6.60 2.61 -3.47
C GLN A 60 -5.20 2.80 -4.07
N LEU A 61 -5.05 2.51 -5.36
CA LEU A 61 -3.75 2.53 -6.04
C LEU A 61 -3.48 3.83 -6.80
N GLY A 62 -4.48 4.66 -7.00
CA GLY A 62 -4.40 5.88 -7.80
C GLY A 62 -5.33 5.88 -9.00
N ASN A 63 -5.08 6.75 -9.98
CA ASN A 63 -5.93 6.86 -11.16
C ASN A 63 -5.96 5.55 -11.95
N ALA A 64 -7.16 5.14 -12.34
CA ALA A 64 -7.32 3.94 -13.14
C ALA A 64 -6.80 4.13 -14.58
N PRO A 65 -6.21 3.08 -15.19
CA PRO A 65 -5.91 3.09 -16.62
C PRO A 65 -7.19 3.31 -17.46
N GLN A 66 -7.10 4.05 -18.53
CA GLN A 66 -8.26 4.37 -19.39
C GLN A 66 -8.96 3.15 -20.00
N GLN A 67 -8.24 2.04 -20.12
CA GLN A 67 -8.76 0.80 -20.67
C GLN A 67 -9.70 0.06 -19.71
N LEU A 68 -9.59 0.34 -18.41
CA LEU A 68 -10.42 -0.29 -17.39
C LEU A 68 -11.72 0.50 -17.18
N LYS A 69 -12.82 -0.20 -17.04
CA LYS A 69 -14.17 0.37 -16.89
C LYS A 69 -14.70 0.16 -15.48
N GLU A 70 -15.50 1.10 -14.99
CA GLU A 70 -16.24 0.93 -13.75
C GLU A 70 -17.21 -0.26 -13.83
N GLY A 71 -17.40 -0.95 -12.70
CA GLY A 71 -18.30 -2.08 -12.57
C GLY A 71 -17.79 -3.40 -13.17
N VAL A 72 -16.58 -3.40 -13.72
CA VAL A 72 -15.92 -4.63 -14.21
C VAL A 72 -14.91 -5.10 -13.18
N THR A 73 -14.87 -6.40 -12.94
CA THR A 73 -13.83 -7.04 -12.12
C THR A 73 -12.65 -7.41 -13.01
N TYR A 74 -11.46 -7.03 -12.59
CA TYR A 74 -10.23 -7.35 -13.29
C TYR A 74 -9.32 -8.19 -12.42
N TYR A 75 -8.43 -8.93 -13.05
CA TYR A 75 -7.39 -9.75 -12.45
C TYR A 75 -6.03 -9.32 -12.97
N SER A 76 -5.00 -9.39 -12.14
CA SER A 76 -3.64 -9.11 -12.53
C SER A 76 -2.68 -9.80 -11.57
N TYR A 77 -1.63 -10.42 -12.08
CA TYR A 77 -0.59 -11.03 -11.28
C TYR A 77 0.63 -10.12 -11.06
N ASP A 78 0.73 -9.03 -11.84
CA ASP A 78 1.88 -8.11 -11.83
C ASP A 78 1.53 -6.64 -11.57
N THR A 79 0.22 -6.32 -11.49
CA THR A 79 -0.33 -4.97 -11.37
C THR A 79 -0.08 -4.05 -12.58
N HIS A 80 0.44 -4.57 -13.68
CA HIS A 80 0.70 -3.84 -14.92
C HIS A 80 -0.30 -4.16 -16.02
N TYR A 81 -0.61 -5.47 -16.16
CA TYR A 81 -1.53 -5.98 -17.15
C TYR A 81 -2.78 -6.52 -16.48
N PHE A 82 -3.95 -6.10 -16.95
CA PHE A 82 -5.24 -6.43 -16.36
C PHE A 82 -6.07 -7.29 -17.32
N TYR A 83 -6.79 -8.24 -16.75
CA TYR A 83 -7.62 -9.20 -17.46
C TYR A 83 -9.03 -9.18 -16.89
N ASP A 84 -10.04 -9.22 -17.72
CA ASP A 84 -11.45 -9.39 -17.32
C ASP A 84 -11.86 -10.88 -17.21
N ASP A 85 -10.95 -11.79 -17.55
CA ASP A 85 -11.09 -13.24 -17.39
C ASP A 85 -9.87 -13.81 -16.65
N TYR A 86 -10.14 -14.52 -15.55
CA TYR A 86 -9.09 -15.10 -14.71
C TYR A 86 -8.33 -16.23 -15.42
N ALA A 87 -9.04 -17.06 -16.23
CA ALA A 87 -8.41 -18.16 -16.95
C ALA A 87 -7.45 -17.65 -18.03
N MET A 88 -7.84 -16.58 -18.74
CA MET A 88 -6.99 -15.92 -19.74
C MET A 88 -5.73 -15.32 -19.09
N MET A 89 -5.86 -14.73 -17.89
CA MET A 89 -4.70 -14.27 -17.12
C MET A 89 -3.73 -15.42 -16.83
N ILE A 90 -4.22 -16.57 -16.39
CA ILE A 90 -3.37 -17.73 -16.09
C ILE A 90 -2.76 -18.33 -17.37
N GLU A 91 -3.49 -18.32 -18.47
CA GLU A 91 -2.96 -18.75 -19.77
C GLU A 91 -1.79 -17.87 -20.22
N ASP A 92 -1.98 -16.56 -20.20
CA ASP A 92 -0.90 -15.61 -20.52
C ASP A 92 0.28 -15.75 -19.57
N TYR A 93 0.05 -15.91 -18.26
CA TYR A 93 1.11 -16.17 -17.28
C TYR A 93 1.93 -17.43 -17.63
N ARG A 94 1.27 -18.51 -18.02
CA ARG A 94 1.94 -19.76 -18.42
C ARG A 94 2.80 -19.57 -19.67
N ASN A 95 2.31 -18.78 -20.61
CA ASN A 95 2.93 -18.57 -21.91
C ASN A 95 3.92 -17.40 -21.92
N SER A 96 4.08 -16.68 -20.79
CA SER A 96 4.84 -15.44 -20.71
C SER A 96 4.37 -14.41 -21.74
N SER A 97 3.06 -14.29 -21.90
CA SER A 97 2.37 -13.39 -22.82
C SER A 97 1.50 -12.39 -22.04
N PHE A 98 1.09 -11.34 -22.72
CA PHE A 98 0.11 -10.35 -22.24
C PHE A 98 -0.97 -10.08 -23.28
N SER A 99 -1.13 -10.98 -24.25
CA SER A 99 -1.97 -10.76 -25.43
C SER A 99 -3.46 -10.68 -25.13
N HIS A 100 -3.91 -11.32 -24.04
CA HIS A 100 -5.30 -11.30 -23.58
C HIS A 100 -5.60 -10.17 -22.57
N ALA A 101 -4.58 -9.40 -22.16
CA ALA A 101 -4.80 -8.29 -21.28
C ALA A 101 -5.61 -7.16 -21.94
N VAL A 102 -6.57 -6.59 -21.23
CA VAL A 102 -7.40 -5.48 -21.76
C VAL A 102 -6.58 -4.23 -22.05
N ASN A 103 -5.41 -4.12 -21.45
CA ASN A 103 -4.45 -3.06 -21.65
C ASN A 103 -3.10 -3.55 -22.22
N ALA A 104 -3.11 -4.60 -23.06
CA ALA A 104 -1.92 -5.24 -23.61
C ALA A 104 -0.92 -4.26 -24.26
N ASN A 105 -1.42 -3.19 -24.91
CA ASN A 105 -0.59 -2.19 -25.58
C ASN A 105 -0.19 -0.99 -24.70
N ALA A 106 -0.67 -0.96 -23.44
CA ALA A 106 -0.42 0.16 -22.52
C ALA A 106 -0.35 -0.35 -21.08
N PRO A 107 0.77 -0.97 -20.67
CA PRO A 107 0.93 -1.46 -19.32
C PRO A 107 0.79 -0.31 -18.31
N TYR A 108 0.11 -0.59 -17.22
CA TYR A 108 -0.10 0.39 -16.15
C TYR A 108 1.10 0.41 -15.22
N TYR A 109 1.51 1.62 -14.88
CA TYR A 109 2.52 1.84 -13.86
C TYR A 109 1.97 2.85 -12.84
N ASN A 110 1.83 2.44 -11.61
CA ASN A 110 1.51 3.37 -10.53
C ASN A 110 2.69 4.29 -10.30
N TYR A 111 2.51 5.58 -10.60
CA TYR A 111 3.57 6.59 -10.46
C TYR A 111 4.25 6.53 -9.09
N TYR A 112 3.47 6.42 -8.01
CA TYR A 112 4.02 6.45 -6.64
C TYR A 112 4.82 5.21 -6.28
N GLN A 113 4.51 4.06 -6.85
CA GLN A 113 5.25 2.81 -6.65
C GLN A 113 6.67 2.88 -7.23
N TYR A 114 6.85 3.70 -8.27
CA TYR A 114 8.12 3.88 -8.98
C TYR A 114 8.76 5.24 -8.72
N LEU A 115 8.25 6.01 -7.76
CA LEU A 115 8.82 7.30 -7.41
C LEU A 115 10.25 7.11 -6.89
N ASN A 116 11.19 7.77 -7.54
CA ASN A 116 12.59 7.70 -7.14
C ASN A 116 12.79 8.43 -5.79
N HIS A 117 13.41 7.77 -4.83
CA HIS A 117 13.74 8.37 -3.53
C HIS A 117 14.64 9.60 -3.64
N ARG A 118 15.53 9.61 -4.66
CA ARG A 118 16.39 10.74 -4.99
C ARG A 118 15.82 11.52 -6.18
N SER A 119 14.80 12.26 -5.91
CA SER A 119 14.15 13.15 -6.88
C SER A 119 13.55 14.34 -6.15
N THR A 120 13.23 15.38 -6.91
CA THR A 120 12.55 16.56 -6.34
C THR A 120 11.05 16.42 -6.53
N SER A 121 10.28 16.62 -5.46
CA SER A 121 8.83 16.74 -5.56
C SER A 121 8.44 18.01 -6.33
N ALA A 122 7.42 17.90 -7.18
CA ALA A 122 6.83 19.03 -7.87
C ALA A 122 5.85 19.83 -6.98
N TYR A 123 5.46 19.28 -5.84
CA TYR A 123 4.59 19.96 -4.87
C TYR A 123 5.39 20.95 -4.03
N SER A 124 4.75 22.07 -3.67
CA SER A 124 5.31 23.03 -2.73
C SER A 124 5.00 22.66 -1.28
N GLN A 125 5.75 23.23 -0.34
CA GLN A 125 5.44 23.12 1.09
C GLN A 125 4.00 23.56 1.39
N LYS A 126 3.49 24.60 0.73
CA LYS A 126 2.10 25.07 0.90
C LYS A 126 1.06 24.04 0.44
N ASP A 127 1.35 23.28 -0.60
CA ASP A 127 0.46 22.20 -1.07
C ASP A 127 0.40 21.07 -0.06
N VAL A 128 1.53 20.71 0.53
CA VAL A 128 1.63 19.71 1.58
C VAL A 128 0.94 20.16 2.88
N ASP A 129 1.15 21.41 3.30
CA ASP A 129 0.47 21.98 4.47
C ASP A 129 -1.07 21.92 4.31
N ARG A 130 -1.57 22.32 3.14
CA ARG A 130 -2.99 22.23 2.82
C ARG A 130 -3.49 20.78 2.86
N TYR A 131 -2.80 19.86 2.19
CA TYR A 131 -3.14 18.44 2.19
C TYR A 131 -3.21 17.85 3.61
N LEU A 132 -2.23 18.14 4.47
CA LEU A 132 -2.20 17.67 5.85
C LEU A 132 -3.38 18.21 6.66
N LYS A 133 -3.68 19.50 6.54
CA LYS A 133 -4.83 20.13 7.22
C LYS A 133 -6.15 19.52 6.79
N ASP A 134 -6.35 19.33 5.48
CA ASP A 134 -7.56 18.72 4.93
C ASP A 134 -7.69 17.25 5.36
N THR A 135 -6.58 16.49 5.32
CA THR A 135 -6.55 15.08 5.73
C THR A 135 -6.84 14.90 7.22
N LEU A 136 -6.25 15.72 8.07
CA LEU A 136 -6.48 15.70 9.51
C LEU A 136 -7.91 16.14 9.84
N ALA A 137 -8.47 17.13 9.15
CA ALA A 137 -9.85 17.56 9.32
C ALA A 137 -10.84 16.46 8.95
N LEU A 138 -10.60 15.71 7.88
CA LEU A 138 -11.43 14.55 7.50
C LEU A 138 -11.33 13.41 8.51
N ARG A 139 -10.22 13.29 9.21
CA ARG A 139 -9.97 12.20 10.18
C ARG A 139 -10.18 12.61 11.64
N HIS A 140 -10.66 13.82 11.92
CA HIS A 140 -10.89 14.28 13.29
C HIS A 140 -11.95 13.46 14.05
N THR A 141 -12.87 12.80 13.35
CA THR A 141 -13.85 11.89 13.93
C THR A 141 -13.25 10.55 14.36
N ILE A 142 -12.05 10.23 13.89
CA ILE A 142 -11.29 9.14 14.46
C ILE A 142 -10.73 9.70 15.77
N THR A 143 -11.42 9.37 16.86
CA THR A 143 -10.99 9.70 18.23
C THR A 143 -9.48 9.56 18.34
N GLY A 144 -8.80 10.54 18.81
CA GLY A 144 -7.35 10.67 18.98
C GLY A 144 -6.51 9.38 18.97
N PHE A 145 -5.33 9.40 19.42
CA PHE A 145 -4.52 8.19 19.58
C PHE A 145 -4.35 7.86 21.06
N TYR A 146 -4.14 6.58 21.34
CA TYR A 146 -3.91 6.10 22.68
C TYR A 146 -2.42 6.13 22.98
N ASP A 147 -2.06 6.64 24.14
CA ASP A 147 -0.73 6.41 24.72
C ASP A 147 -0.70 5.08 25.50
N LYS A 148 0.42 4.76 26.13
CA LYS A 148 0.60 3.52 26.92
C LYS A 148 -0.39 3.39 28.10
N ASP A 149 -0.94 4.51 28.58
CA ASP A 149 -1.89 4.56 29.70
C ASP A 149 -3.34 4.61 29.22
N ASN A 150 -3.59 4.36 27.91
CA ASN A 150 -4.88 4.45 27.22
C ASN A 150 -5.50 5.87 27.28
N TYR A 151 -4.69 6.89 27.44
CA TYR A 151 -5.15 8.27 27.37
C TYR A 151 -5.29 8.71 25.91
N ILE A 152 -6.41 9.37 25.57
CA ILE A 152 -6.69 9.84 24.22
C ILE A 152 -6.21 11.29 24.10
N HIS A 153 -5.29 11.53 23.15
CA HIS A 153 -4.81 12.86 22.82
C HIS A 153 -5.61 13.46 21.67
N ASP A 154 -5.82 14.79 21.72
CA ASP A 154 -6.51 15.50 20.64
C ASP A 154 -5.65 15.50 19.38
N VAL A 155 -6.27 15.05 18.30
CA VAL A 155 -5.64 14.73 17.03
C VAL A 155 -5.33 15.96 16.19
N LEU A 156 -6.22 16.97 16.21
CA LEU A 156 -6.15 18.10 15.29
C LEU A 156 -5.03 19.07 15.62
N THR A 157 -4.76 19.24 16.92
CA THR A 157 -3.78 20.22 17.39
C THR A 157 -2.41 19.64 17.68
N GLN A 158 -2.28 18.31 17.63
CA GLN A 158 -1.07 17.61 18.13
C GLN A 158 -0.40 16.72 17.06
N SER A 159 -0.80 16.80 15.81
CA SER A 159 -0.06 16.08 14.76
C SER A 159 1.31 16.73 14.57
N LEU A 160 2.35 15.93 14.79
CA LEU A 160 3.72 16.37 14.59
C LEU A 160 4.02 16.68 13.11
N LEU A 161 3.27 16.10 12.17
CA LEU A 161 3.45 16.38 10.74
C LEU A 161 3.14 17.81 10.35
N LEU A 162 2.21 18.49 11.05
CA LEU A 162 1.92 19.92 10.83
C LEU A 162 3.10 20.84 11.17
N GLN A 163 4.13 20.32 11.82
CA GLN A 163 5.34 21.06 12.18
C GLN A 163 6.57 20.56 11.39
N ALA A 164 6.49 19.36 10.83
CA ALA A 164 7.61 18.69 10.18
C ALA A 164 7.67 18.90 8.65
N GLU A 165 6.61 19.41 8.00
CA GLU A 165 6.56 19.55 6.55
C GLU A 165 7.69 20.44 6.01
N ALA A 166 8.05 21.50 6.71
CA ALA A 166 9.16 22.37 6.33
C ALA A 166 10.50 21.62 6.30
N ALA A 167 10.73 20.72 7.25
CA ALA A 167 11.94 19.93 7.33
C ALA A 167 12.07 18.95 6.15
N PHE A 168 10.97 18.37 5.67
CA PHE A 168 11.01 17.49 4.51
C PHE A 168 11.50 18.21 3.25
N PHE A 169 11.05 19.45 3.01
CA PHE A 169 11.53 20.25 1.89
C PHE A 169 12.97 20.75 2.09
N GLN A 170 13.35 21.07 3.32
CA GLN A 170 14.74 21.40 3.62
C GLN A 170 15.65 20.20 3.32
N TYR A 171 15.30 18.99 3.75
CA TYR A 171 16.08 17.79 3.51
C TYR A 171 16.08 17.37 2.04
N GLN A 172 15.00 17.59 1.32
CA GLN A 172 14.99 17.43 -0.13
C GLN A 172 16.06 18.30 -0.79
N ASN A 173 16.14 19.57 -0.41
CA ASN A 173 17.11 20.50 -0.98
C ASN A 173 18.55 20.17 -0.56
N GLN A 174 18.75 19.73 0.69
CA GLN A 174 20.06 19.47 1.25
C GLN A 174 20.63 18.11 0.85
N PHE A 175 19.80 17.06 0.82
CA PHE A 175 20.24 15.68 0.65
C PHE A 175 19.69 15.01 -0.62
N GLY A 176 18.83 15.67 -1.36
CA GLY A 176 18.18 15.12 -2.55
C GLY A 176 17.13 14.04 -2.24
N ALA A 177 16.68 13.92 -0.99
CA ALA A 177 15.62 12.98 -0.64
C ALA A 177 14.25 13.56 -1.00
N ASN A 178 13.40 12.81 -1.71
CA ASN A 178 12.10 13.30 -2.14
C ASN A 178 11.17 13.62 -0.95
N ALA A 179 10.72 14.88 -0.85
CA ALA A 179 9.88 15.35 0.26
C ALA A 179 8.56 14.59 0.36
N LEU A 180 7.94 14.23 -0.76
CA LEU A 180 6.68 13.49 -0.80
C LEU A 180 6.85 12.05 -0.28
N MET A 181 7.98 11.41 -0.61
CA MET A 181 8.30 10.07 -0.10
C MET A 181 8.54 10.09 1.41
N MET A 182 9.28 11.08 1.92
CA MET A 182 9.49 11.23 3.36
C MET A 182 8.17 11.48 4.09
N LEU A 183 7.31 12.34 3.54
CA LEU A 183 5.98 12.60 4.09
C LEU A 183 5.14 11.32 4.13
N SER A 184 5.00 10.61 3.01
CA SER A 184 4.16 9.41 2.92
C SER A 184 4.63 8.31 3.88
N LEU A 185 5.95 8.14 4.04
CA LEU A 185 6.50 7.22 5.01
C LEU A 185 6.18 7.66 6.43
N ALA A 186 6.38 8.93 6.75
CA ALA A 186 6.07 9.48 8.08
C ALA A 186 4.57 9.36 8.42
N GLU A 187 3.68 9.60 7.45
CA GLU A 187 2.23 9.41 7.63
C GLU A 187 1.88 7.97 8.01
N ASN A 188 2.45 7.01 7.29
CA ASN A 188 2.21 5.59 7.53
C ASN A 188 2.75 5.13 8.88
N GLU A 189 4.02 5.43 9.16
CA GLU A 189 4.71 4.93 10.36
C GLU A 189 4.26 5.62 11.66
N SER A 190 3.73 6.83 11.58
CA SER A 190 3.34 7.61 12.76
C SER A 190 1.82 7.80 12.93
N ALA A 191 0.99 7.07 12.19
CA ALA A 191 -0.45 7.29 12.16
C ALA A 191 -0.81 8.78 11.94
N LEU A 192 -0.26 9.39 10.88
CA LEU A 192 -0.39 10.81 10.57
C LEU A 192 0.23 11.74 11.65
N GLY A 193 1.38 11.37 12.20
CA GLY A 193 2.06 12.16 13.24
C GLY A 193 1.39 12.13 14.61
N ARG A 194 0.54 11.14 14.89
CA ARG A 194 -0.32 11.06 16.07
C ARG A 194 -0.06 9.84 16.95
N SER A 195 0.90 8.98 16.57
CA SER A 195 1.26 7.82 17.38
C SER A 195 1.91 8.24 18.69
N TYR A 196 1.87 7.36 19.69
CA TYR A 196 2.53 7.58 20.97
C TYR A 196 4.01 7.98 20.82
N LEU A 197 4.76 7.32 19.93
CA LEU A 197 6.16 7.63 19.69
C LEU A 197 6.36 8.97 18.98
N ALA A 198 5.48 9.34 18.05
CA ALA A 198 5.51 10.66 17.44
C ALA A 198 5.29 11.74 18.51
N TYR A 199 4.24 11.60 19.31
CA TYR A 199 3.85 12.57 20.33
C TYR A 199 4.89 12.74 21.44
N THR A 200 5.45 11.63 21.98
CA THR A 200 6.33 11.66 23.16
C THR A 200 7.81 11.73 22.85
N ARG A 201 8.22 11.36 21.62
CA ARG A 201 9.63 11.19 21.24
C ARG A 201 10.01 11.87 19.94
N ASN A 202 9.11 12.59 19.29
CA ASN A 202 9.30 13.16 17.95
C ASN A 202 9.71 12.11 16.92
N ASN A 203 9.31 10.85 17.14
CA ASN A 203 9.70 9.71 16.30
C ASN A 203 8.63 9.41 15.25
N LEU A 204 8.75 10.05 14.08
CA LEU A 204 7.82 9.92 12.97
C LEU A 204 7.99 8.63 12.16
N PHE A 205 9.11 7.92 12.32
CA PHE A 205 9.49 6.79 11.47
C PHE A 205 9.60 5.46 12.22
N GLY A 206 9.20 5.41 13.48
CA GLY A 206 9.31 4.19 14.29
C GLY A 206 10.76 3.73 14.51
N HIS A 207 11.75 4.62 14.35
CA HIS A 207 13.16 4.24 14.43
C HIS A 207 13.49 3.66 15.81
N ALA A 208 14.15 2.49 15.80
CA ALA A 208 14.49 1.70 16.98
C ALA A 208 13.29 1.29 17.86
N ALA A 209 12.09 1.28 17.31
CA ALA A 209 10.87 0.77 17.97
C ALA A 209 10.78 -0.74 17.76
N TYR A 210 11.45 -1.51 18.61
CA TYR A 210 11.45 -2.98 18.54
C TYR A 210 10.26 -3.55 19.29
N ASP A 211 9.62 -4.59 18.74
CA ASP A 211 8.41 -5.23 19.31
C ASP A 211 8.56 -5.70 20.75
N SER A 212 9.76 -6.04 21.18
CA SER A 212 10.03 -6.54 22.54
C SER A 212 10.08 -5.45 23.61
N ALA A 213 10.27 -4.17 23.26
CA ALA A 213 10.38 -3.06 24.19
C ALA A 213 10.25 -1.72 23.44
N VAL A 214 9.12 -1.51 22.77
CA VAL A 214 8.89 -0.37 21.87
C VAL A 214 9.14 0.97 22.57
N GLU A 215 8.62 1.14 23.77
CA GLU A 215 8.71 2.42 24.48
C GLU A 215 10.10 2.68 25.07
N GLU A 216 10.84 1.62 25.42
CA GLU A 216 12.15 1.75 26.04
C GLU A 216 13.25 2.01 25.01
N ASN A 217 13.15 1.36 23.86
CA ASN A 217 14.19 1.37 22.84
C ASN A 217 13.99 2.42 21.74
N ALA A 218 12.75 2.87 21.51
CA ALA A 218 12.48 3.82 20.44
C ALA A 218 13.29 5.11 20.60
N SER A 219 13.88 5.55 19.49
CA SER A 219 14.68 6.77 19.46
C SER A 219 13.86 8.01 19.81
N ARG A 220 14.47 8.93 20.55
CA ARG A 220 13.93 10.26 20.83
C ARG A 220 14.69 11.30 20.01
N TYR A 221 13.96 12.17 19.35
CA TYR A 221 14.51 13.28 18.59
C TYR A 221 14.15 14.62 19.26
N ALA A 222 14.99 15.59 19.03
CA ALA A 222 14.83 16.95 19.58
C ALA A 222 13.75 17.73 18.80
#